data_1761172897ebd40fd117fd454c0ff136
#
_entry.id   1761172897ebd40fd117fd454c0ff136
#
_cell.length_a   1.000
_cell.length_b   1.000
_cell.length_c   1.000
_cell.angle_alpha   90.00
_cell.angle_beta   90.00
_cell.angle_gamma   90.00
#
_symmetry.space_group_name_H-M   'P 1'
#
loop_
_entity.id
_entity.type
_entity.pdbx_description
1 polymer ?
#
loop_
_entity_poly.entity_id
_entity_poly.type
_entity_poly.pdbx_seq_one_letter_code
_entity_poly.pdbx_strand_id
1 'polypeptide(L)'
;MRSDRVLTVTIHTPEVLDFFGCPAEDIDGLREVVRYLKGFTPGLVVAPDAGARDRCAIAAKELKAPLHVMTKKRLDDRTVETDSGRISVKGQTVVILDDIISTGGTIASAALLLKDWGASQVLAACTHGLFIEDAANRLRVCDDILSSDTLEGIYTRYSVAPAIAAAL
;
A
#
# COMPACT_ATOMS: atom_id res chain seq x y z
N MET A 1 -12.39 -30.41 -9.99
CA MET A 1 -10.93 -30.44 -9.81
C MET A 1 -10.68 -30.29 -8.31
N ARG A 2 -9.87 -31.12 -7.67
CA ARG A 2 -9.50 -30.94 -6.25
C ARG A 2 -8.11 -30.33 -6.25
N SER A 3 -7.95 -29.22 -5.53
CA SER A 3 -6.64 -28.62 -5.29
C SER A 3 -6.04 -29.28 -4.04
N ASP A 4 -4.75 -29.59 -4.08
CA ASP A 4 -4.02 -30.17 -2.94
C ASP A 4 -3.52 -29.09 -1.98
N ARG A 5 -3.33 -27.85 -2.48
CA ARG A 5 -2.90 -26.67 -1.73
C ARG A 5 -3.36 -25.40 -2.45
N VAL A 6 -3.65 -24.33 -1.69
CA VAL A 6 -3.92 -23.00 -2.19
C VAL A 6 -2.85 -22.04 -1.65
N LEU A 7 -2.29 -21.23 -2.53
CA LEU A 7 -1.41 -20.13 -2.17
C LEU A 7 -2.06 -18.83 -2.63
N THR A 8 -2.21 -17.89 -1.72
CA THR A 8 -2.63 -16.52 -2.02
C THR A 8 -1.44 -15.58 -1.85
N VAL A 9 -1.55 -14.36 -2.32
CA VAL A 9 -0.52 -13.33 -2.13
C VAL A 9 -1.18 -12.11 -1.52
N THR A 10 -0.77 -11.74 -0.31
CA THR A 10 -1.23 -10.54 0.40
C THR A 10 -2.75 -10.43 0.40
N ILE A 11 -3.42 -11.47 0.89
CA ILE A 11 -4.89 -11.49 0.95
C ILE A 11 -5.41 -10.38 1.88
N HIS A 12 -6.42 -9.64 1.43
CA HIS A 12 -6.96 -8.52 2.20
C HIS A 12 -7.67 -8.97 3.49
N THR A 13 -8.34 -10.11 3.42
CA THR A 13 -9.15 -10.68 4.52
C THR A 13 -8.63 -12.09 4.82
N PRO A 14 -7.71 -12.25 5.80
CA PRO A 14 -7.07 -13.54 6.08
C PRO A 14 -8.05 -14.67 6.42
N GLU A 15 -9.22 -14.35 6.98
CA GLU A 15 -10.25 -15.31 7.35
C GLU A 15 -10.80 -16.10 6.13
N VAL A 16 -10.60 -15.59 4.93
CA VAL A 16 -10.96 -16.29 3.69
C VAL A 16 -10.19 -17.61 3.54
N LEU A 17 -8.99 -17.71 4.12
CA LEU A 17 -8.18 -18.93 4.05
C LEU A 17 -8.87 -20.13 4.72
N ASP A 18 -9.69 -19.91 5.75
CA ASP A 18 -10.40 -20.94 6.50
C ASP A 18 -11.52 -21.60 5.68
N PHE A 19 -11.94 -20.98 4.57
CA PHE A 19 -13.00 -21.52 3.71
C PHE A 19 -12.50 -22.48 2.62
N PHE A 20 -11.18 -22.63 2.45
CA PHE A 20 -10.65 -23.60 1.50
C PHE A 20 -10.72 -25.00 2.06
N GLY A 21 -11.18 -25.95 1.24
CA GLY A 21 -11.27 -27.38 1.60
C GLY A 21 -9.93 -28.14 1.54
N CYS A 22 -8.79 -27.43 1.47
CA CYS A 22 -7.42 -27.96 1.47
C CYS A 22 -6.51 -26.96 2.18
N PRO A 23 -5.26 -27.34 2.52
CA PRO A 23 -4.29 -26.40 3.10
C PRO A 23 -4.18 -25.12 2.27
N ALA A 24 -4.33 -23.99 2.93
CA ALA A 24 -4.26 -22.65 2.33
C ALA A 24 -3.26 -21.78 3.09
N GLU A 25 -2.45 -21.03 2.37
CA GLU A 25 -1.41 -20.16 2.94
C GLU A 25 -1.36 -18.84 2.19
N ASP A 26 -1.17 -17.74 2.92
CA ASP A 26 -0.95 -16.44 2.32
C ASP A 26 0.54 -16.09 2.28
N ILE A 27 1.00 -15.74 1.09
CA ILE A 27 2.38 -15.33 0.84
C ILE A 27 2.45 -13.83 1.04
N ASP A 28 3.37 -13.37 1.87
CA ASP A 28 3.61 -11.95 2.09
C ASP A 28 4.33 -11.30 0.89
N GLY A 29 3.57 -10.60 0.05
CA GLY A 29 4.08 -9.81 -1.07
C GLY A 29 4.76 -8.50 -0.63
N LEU A 30 4.63 -8.10 0.64
CA LEU A 30 5.21 -6.86 1.17
C LEU A 30 6.74 -6.83 1.04
N ARG A 31 7.39 -7.99 1.11
CA ARG A 31 8.86 -8.08 0.93
C ARG A 31 9.31 -7.54 -0.42
N GLU A 32 8.55 -7.81 -1.47
CA GLU A 32 8.91 -7.37 -2.83
C GLU A 32 8.68 -5.86 -3.00
N VAL A 33 7.58 -5.33 -2.44
CA VAL A 33 7.35 -3.88 -2.40
C VAL A 33 8.47 -3.16 -1.65
N VAL A 34 8.84 -3.65 -0.48
CA VAL A 34 9.92 -3.06 0.32
C VAL A 34 11.26 -3.13 -0.41
N ARG A 35 11.56 -4.27 -1.07
CA ARG A 35 12.78 -4.41 -1.88
C ARG A 35 12.85 -3.35 -2.96
N TYR A 36 11.76 -3.12 -3.66
CA TYR A 36 11.67 -2.09 -4.70
C TYR A 36 11.82 -0.68 -4.12
N LEU A 37 11.12 -0.39 -3.01
CA LEU A 37 11.14 0.92 -2.35
C LEU A 37 12.51 1.32 -1.79
N LYS A 38 13.40 0.38 -1.51
CA LYS A 38 14.79 0.69 -1.07
C LYS A 38 15.54 1.58 -2.05
N GLY A 39 15.22 1.51 -3.34
CA GLY A 39 15.78 2.37 -4.39
C GLY A 39 15.42 3.85 -4.24
N PHE A 40 14.32 4.18 -3.57
CA PHE A 40 13.83 5.55 -3.37
C PHE A 40 14.26 6.17 -2.04
N THR A 41 14.82 5.38 -1.11
CA THR A 41 15.22 5.84 0.23
C THR A 41 14.16 6.69 0.94
N PRO A 42 12.94 6.17 1.17
CA PRO A 42 11.87 6.97 1.77
C PRO A 42 12.25 7.49 3.15
N GLY A 43 11.98 8.78 3.40
CA GLY A 43 12.14 9.40 4.71
C GLY A 43 10.95 9.13 5.65
N LEU A 44 9.83 8.66 5.12
CA LEU A 44 8.62 8.34 5.87
C LEU A 44 7.80 7.27 5.14
N VAL A 45 7.25 6.31 5.90
CA VAL A 45 6.20 5.38 5.46
C VAL A 45 4.88 5.84 6.05
N VAL A 46 3.85 5.90 5.21
CA VAL A 46 2.51 6.34 5.61
C VAL A 46 1.50 5.22 5.37
N ALA A 47 0.79 4.84 6.43
CA ALA A 47 -0.42 4.04 6.34
C ALA A 47 -1.61 4.96 6.03
N PRO A 48 -2.36 4.75 4.95
CA PRO A 48 -3.46 5.62 4.54
C PRO A 48 -4.67 5.54 5.50
N ASP A 49 -4.73 4.50 6.31
CA ASP A 49 -5.69 4.33 7.40
C ASP A 49 -5.18 3.31 8.44
N ALA A 50 -6.00 3.02 9.46
CA ALA A 50 -5.64 2.10 10.55
C ALA A 50 -5.51 0.64 10.08
N GLY A 51 -6.24 0.24 9.03
CA GLY A 51 -6.17 -1.12 8.48
C GLY A 51 -4.83 -1.47 7.84
N ALA A 52 -4.16 -0.47 7.27
CA ALA A 52 -2.83 -0.64 6.67
C ALA A 52 -1.68 -0.55 7.70
N ARG A 53 -1.96 -0.23 8.98
CA ARG A 53 -0.96 0.07 10.00
C ARG A 53 0.11 -0.99 10.16
N ASP A 54 -0.31 -2.25 10.33
CA ASP A 54 0.62 -3.32 10.71
C ASP A 54 1.57 -3.65 9.57
N ARG A 55 1.07 -3.71 8.34
CA ARG A 55 1.92 -3.91 7.15
C ARG A 55 2.87 -2.74 6.94
N CYS A 56 2.41 -1.51 7.14
CA CYS A 56 3.26 -0.32 7.05
C CYS A 56 4.32 -0.29 8.16
N ALA A 57 4.04 -0.81 9.35
CA ALA A 57 5.01 -0.89 10.43
C ALA A 57 6.17 -1.85 10.08
N ILE A 58 5.86 -2.98 9.44
CA ILE A 58 6.88 -3.92 8.95
C ILE A 58 7.73 -3.25 7.88
N ALA A 59 7.09 -2.60 6.89
CA ALA A 59 7.80 -1.88 5.83
C ALA A 59 8.69 -0.76 6.36
N ALA A 60 8.18 0.05 7.29
CA ALA A 60 8.89 1.15 7.91
C ALA A 60 10.17 0.67 8.63
N LYS A 61 10.06 -0.45 9.38
CA LYS A 61 11.20 -1.08 10.04
C LYS A 61 12.26 -1.53 9.05
N GLU A 62 11.89 -2.19 7.97
CA GLU A 62 12.81 -2.69 6.94
C GLU A 62 13.44 -1.56 6.11
N LEU A 63 12.69 -0.50 5.84
CA LEU A 63 13.16 0.71 5.16
C LEU A 63 13.94 1.64 6.08
N LYS A 64 13.99 1.37 7.40
CA LYS A 64 14.58 2.22 8.43
C LYS A 64 14.01 3.65 8.42
N ALA A 65 12.72 3.77 8.12
CA ALA A 65 12.00 5.01 8.06
C ALA A 65 10.94 5.07 9.18
N PRO A 66 10.57 6.22 9.71
CA PRO A 66 9.46 6.35 10.63
C PRO A 66 8.13 5.96 9.96
N LEU A 67 7.16 5.53 10.77
CA LEU A 67 5.79 5.27 10.36
C LEU A 67 4.88 6.43 10.78
N HIS A 68 3.99 6.81 9.90
CA HIS A 68 2.83 7.64 10.21
C HIS A 68 1.54 6.94 9.79
N VAL A 69 0.50 7.02 10.61
CA VAL A 69 -0.82 6.45 10.31
C VAL A 69 -1.81 7.59 10.15
N MET A 70 -2.41 7.70 8.98
CA MET A 70 -3.48 8.66 8.74
C MET A 70 -4.74 8.25 9.50
N THR A 71 -5.35 9.19 10.20
CA THR A 71 -6.63 8.98 10.89
C THR A 71 -7.73 9.73 10.16
N LYS A 72 -8.86 9.05 9.93
CA LYS A 72 -10.06 9.67 9.37
C LYS A 72 -10.95 10.09 10.52
N LYS A 73 -11.19 11.40 10.67
CA LYS A 73 -12.16 11.93 11.61
C LYS A 73 -13.44 12.24 10.85
N ARG A 74 -14.55 11.60 11.18
CA ARG A 74 -15.85 11.99 10.69
C ARG A 74 -16.27 13.24 11.46
N LEU A 75 -16.47 14.35 10.77
CA LEU A 75 -17.00 15.59 11.34
C LEU A 75 -18.53 15.58 11.33
N ASP A 76 -19.14 14.96 10.32
CA ASP A 76 -20.59 14.72 10.18
C ASP A 76 -20.86 13.56 9.20
N ASP A 77 -22.13 13.27 8.90
CA ASP A 77 -22.54 12.15 8.02
C ASP A 77 -22.06 12.28 6.57
N ARG A 78 -21.53 13.44 6.16
CA ARG A 78 -21.08 13.74 4.79
C ARG A 78 -19.62 14.16 4.70
N THR A 79 -19.03 14.60 5.81
CA THR A 79 -17.68 15.19 5.82
C THR A 79 -16.73 14.27 6.57
N VAL A 80 -15.74 13.74 5.85
CA VAL A 80 -14.62 13.00 6.44
C VAL A 80 -13.38 13.87 6.31
N GLU A 81 -12.83 14.29 7.43
CA GLU A 81 -11.54 14.97 7.48
C GLU A 81 -10.45 13.94 7.80
N THR A 82 -9.40 13.94 7.02
CA THR A 82 -8.21 13.15 7.32
C THR A 82 -7.35 13.97 8.27
N ASP A 83 -7.47 13.69 9.56
CA ASP A 83 -6.64 14.32 10.60
C ASP A 83 -5.53 13.32 10.99
N SER A 84 -4.31 13.76 10.91
CA SER A 84 -3.16 12.92 11.19
C SER A 84 -2.18 13.55 12.17
N GLY A 85 -2.50 14.73 12.70
CA GLY A 85 -1.48 15.53 13.38
C GLY A 85 -0.31 15.85 12.43
N ARG A 86 -0.07 17.12 12.18
CA ARG A 86 0.96 17.57 11.23
C ARG A 86 2.34 17.05 11.61
N ILE A 87 2.96 16.31 10.68
CA ILE A 87 4.33 15.80 10.81
C ILE A 87 5.27 16.57 9.89
N SER A 88 6.55 16.60 10.25
CA SER A 88 7.57 17.24 9.42
C SER A 88 8.00 16.32 8.28
N VAL A 89 7.51 16.60 7.07
CA VAL A 89 7.87 15.87 5.84
C VAL A 89 8.55 16.77 4.81
N LYS A 90 8.87 18.00 5.19
CA LYS A 90 9.43 19.01 4.26
C LYS A 90 10.71 18.51 3.59
N GLY A 91 10.68 18.47 2.26
CA GLY A 91 11.81 18.05 1.44
C GLY A 91 12.07 16.55 1.42
N GLN A 92 11.18 15.74 2.02
CA GLN A 92 11.36 14.28 2.10
C GLN A 92 10.62 13.55 0.96
N THR A 93 11.14 12.39 0.58
CA THR A 93 10.39 11.38 -0.17
C THR A 93 9.53 10.60 0.82
N VAL A 94 8.23 10.54 0.57
CA VAL A 94 7.25 9.83 1.39
C VAL A 94 6.61 8.72 0.58
N VAL A 95 6.42 7.55 1.17
CA VAL A 95 5.66 6.46 0.55
C VAL A 95 4.36 6.20 1.32
N ILE A 96 3.24 6.23 0.61
CA ILE A 96 1.94 5.74 1.09
C ILE A 96 1.83 4.30 0.64
N LEU A 97 1.64 3.37 1.59
CA LEU A 97 1.67 1.95 1.32
C LEU A 97 0.35 1.28 1.75
N ASP A 98 -0.22 0.49 0.86
CA ASP A 98 -1.40 -0.32 1.13
C ASP A 98 -1.26 -1.72 0.50
N ASP A 99 -2.18 -2.65 0.77
CA ASP A 99 -2.26 -3.94 0.05
C ASP A 99 -2.95 -3.76 -1.30
N ILE A 100 -4.03 -3.01 -1.34
CA ILE A 100 -4.88 -2.80 -2.52
C ILE A 100 -5.08 -1.31 -2.79
N ILE A 101 -4.81 -0.87 -4.02
CA ILE A 101 -5.29 0.42 -4.51
C ILE A 101 -6.42 0.17 -5.51
N SER A 102 -7.66 0.50 -5.09
CA SER A 102 -8.87 0.34 -5.90
C SER A 102 -9.20 1.67 -6.62
N THR A 103 -10.06 2.51 -6.05
CA THR A 103 -10.44 3.81 -6.63
C THR A 103 -9.42 4.92 -6.40
N GLY A 104 -8.43 4.70 -5.56
CA GLY A 104 -7.36 5.65 -5.23
C GLY A 104 -7.75 6.83 -4.35
N GLY A 105 -9.01 6.95 -3.93
CA GLY A 105 -9.50 8.10 -3.18
C GLY A 105 -8.78 8.33 -1.85
N THR A 106 -8.58 7.28 -1.05
CA THR A 106 -7.87 7.35 0.24
C THR A 106 -6.41 7.77 0.04
N ILE A 107 -5.74 7.18 -0.96
CA ILE A 107 -4.34 7.49 -1.30
C ILE A 107 -4.21 8.94 -1.77
N ALA A 108 -5.11 9.39 -2.66
CA ALA A 108 -5.09 10.76 -3.18
C ALA A 108 -5.28 11.80 -2.07
N SER A 109 -6.22 11.56 -1.14
CA SER A 109 -6.44 12.46 0.01
C SER A 109 -5.20 12.56 0.90
N ALA A 110 -4.56 11.42 1.20
CA ALA A 110 -3.31 11.40 1.97
C ALA A 110 -2.18 12.11 1.23
N ALA A 111 -2.05 11.89 -0.08
CA ALA A 111 -1.02 12.50 -0.90
C ALA A 111 -1.14 14.02 -0.97
N LEU A 112 -2.37 14.55 -1.10
CA LEU A 112 -2.63 16.00 -1.07
C LEU A 112 -2.13 16.63 0.23
N LEU A 113 -2.44 16.03 1.38
CA LEU A 113 -1.99 16.52 2.69
C LEU A 113 -0.46 16.49 2.81
N LEU A 114 0.18 15.39 2.37
CA LEU A 114 1.64 15.27 2.43
C LEU A 114 2.34 16.30 1.54
N LYS A 115 1.77 16.59 0.36
CA LYS A 115 2.25 17.67 -0.51
C LYS A 115 2.09 19.04 0.16
N ASP A 116 0.94 19.31 0.77
CA ASP A 116 0.69 20.56 1.52
C ASP A 116 1.67 20.71 2.71
N TRP A 117 2.06 19.62 3.35
CA TRP A 117 3.07 19.62 4.41
C TRP A 117 4.51 19.75 3.90
N GLY A 118 4.70 19.79 2.57
CA GLY A 118 5.98 20.07 1.92
C GLY A 118 6.80 18.86 1.57
N ALA A 119 6.20 17.66 1.44
CA ALA A 119 6.89 16.50 0.88
C ALA A 119 7.42 16.83 -0.52
N SER A 120 8.69 16.50 -0.79
CA SER A 120 9.30 16.72 -2.10
C SER A 120 8.80 15.71 -3.13
N GLN A 121 8.56 14.47 -2.67
CA GLN A 121 8.04 13.38 -3.49
C GLN A 121 7.07 12.54 -2.68
N VAL A 122 5.94 12.18 -3.28
CA VAL A 122 4.94 11.28 -2.70
C VAL A 122 4.75 10.09 -3.64
N LEU A 123 5.10 8.91 -3.16
CA LEU A 123 4.94 7.64 -3.86
C LEU A 123 3.69 6.93 -3.31
N ALA A 124 2.90 6.32 -4.19
CA ALA A 124 1.84 5.39 -3.81
C ALA A 124 2.29 3.96 -4.16
N ALA A 125 2.29 3.05 -3.21
CA ALA A 125 2.73 1.67 -3.42
C ALA A 125 1.69 0.67 -2.92
N CYS A 126 1.48 -0.44 -3.67
CA CYS A 126 0.57 -1.50 -3.27
C CYS A 126 0.97 -2.84 -3.88
N THR A 127 0.54 -3.94 -3.26
CA THR A 127 0.64 -5.26 -3.88
C THR A 127 -0.35 -5.38 -5.04
N HIS A 128 -1.63 -5.06 -4.83
CA HIS A 128 -2.68 -5.23 -5.83
C HIS A 128 -3.16 -3.88 -6.37
N GLY A 129 -2.76 -3.59 -7.60
CA GLY A 129 -3.20 -2.37 -8.28
C GLY A 129 -4.45 -2.61 -9.14
N LEU A 130 -5.65 -2.46 -8.56
CA LEU A 130 -6.90 -2.59 -9.31
C LEU A 130 -7.16 -1.38 -10.21
N PHE A 131 -6.88 -0.19 -9.72
CA PHE A 131 -7.00 1.09 -10.44
C PHE A 131 -8.31 1.24 -11.21
N ILE A 132 -9.42 0.93 -10.57
CA ILE A 132 -10.77 1.01 -11.16
C ILE A 132 -11.31 2.44 -11.18
N GLU A 133 -12.35 2.66 -11.97
CA GLU A 133 -13.02 3.95 -12.15
C GLU A 133 -12.03 5.04 -12.59
N ASP A 134 -12.03 6.18 -11.89
CA ASP A 134 -11.18 7.34 -12.17
C ASP A 134 -9.87 7.36 -11.35
N ALA A 135 -9.40 6.20 -10.91
CA ALA A 135 -8.20 6.08 -10.06
C ALA A 135 -6.97 6.76 -10.66
N ALA A 136 -6.74 6.59 -11.95
CA ALA A 136 -5.58 7.19 -12.63
C ALA A 136 -5.57 8.73 -12.55
N ASN A 137 -6.73 9.38 -12.66
CA ASN A 137 -6.82 10.83 -12.52
C ASN A 137 -6.66 11.28 -11.07
N ARG A 138 -7.29 10.57 -10.11
CA ARG A 138 -7.17 10.87 -8.68
C ARG A 138 -5.74 10.78 -8.20
N LEU A 139 -5.00 9.76 -8.65
CA LEU A 139 -3.63 9.50 -8.23
C LEU A 139 -2.57 10.37 -8.90
N ARG A 140 -2.93 11.28 -9.82
CA ARG A 140 -2.01 12.26 -10.42
C ARG A 140 -1.31 13.17 -9.42
N VAL A 141 -1.84 13.29 -8.21
CA VAL A 141 -1.21 14.01 -7.10
C VAL A 141 0.06 13.30 -6.59
N CYS A 142 0.17 11.99 -6.78
CA CYS A 142 1.37 11.21 -6.50
C CYS A 142 2.41 11.42 -7.61
N ASP A 143 3.68 11.44 -7.24
CA ASP A 143 4.78 11.58 -8.22
C ASP A 143 5.06 10.25 -8.93
N ASP A 144 4.81 9.12 -8.30
CA ASP A 144 4.82 7.80 -8.93
C ASP A 144 3.85 6.85 -8.24
N ILE A 145 3.41 5.82 -9.00
CA ILE A 145 2.51 4.77 -8.55
C ILE A 145 3.16 3.43 -8.84
N LEU A 146 3.26 2.59 -7.81
CA LEU A 146 4.04 1.37 -7.80
C LEU A 146 3.13 0.20 -7.42
N SER A 147 2.86 -0.71 -8.35
CA SER A 147 2.12 -1.94 -8.08
C SER A 147 2.93 -3.17 -8.48
N SER A 148 2.55 -4.33 -7.95
CA SER A 148 3.11 -5.60 -8.39
C SER A 148 2.45 -6.12 -9.66
N ASP A 149 2.99 -7.21 -10.17
CA ASP A 149 2.46 -7.99 -11.30
C ASP A 149 1.34 -8.97 -10.91
N THR A 150 0.81 -8.92 -9.69
CA THR A 150 -0.41 -9.68 -9.31
C THR A 150 -1.61 -9.28 -10.17
N LEU A 151 -1.66 -8.02 -10.57
CA LEU A 151 -2.57 -7.46 -11.56
C LEU A 151 -1.73 -6.59 -12.50
N GLU A 152 -1.42 -7.11 -13.69
CA GLU A 152 -0.56 -6.43 -14.64
C GLU A 152 -1.23 -5.18 -15.22
N GLY A 153 -0.51 -4.06 -15.26
CA GLY A 153 -1.01 -2.78 -15.76
C GLY A 153 0.09 -1.73 -15.91
N ILE A 154 -0.32 -0.50 -16.24
CA ILE A 154 0.61 0.62 -16.51
C ILE A 154 1.47 1.03 -15.30
N TYR A 155 1.04 0.68 -14.09
CA TYR A 155 1.74 0.97 -12.84
C TYR A 155 2.53 -0.23 -12.29
N THR A 156 2.58 -1.35 -13.01
CA THR A 156 3.39 -2.52 -12.61
C THR A 156 4.87 -2.16 -12.65
N ARG A 157 5.55 -2.30 -11.51
CA ARG A 157 6.96 -1.94 -11.32
C ARG A 157 7.81 -3.07 -10.76
N TYR A 158 7.21 -4.04 -10.10
CA TYR A 158 7.92 -5.16 -9.47
C TYR A 158 7.09 -6.45 -9.52
N SER A 159 7.77 -7.59 -9.34
CA SER A 159 7.14 -8.91 -9.40
C SER A 159 7.07 -9.53 -8.00
N VAL A 160 5.98 -10.24 -7.71
CA VAL A 160 5.83 -11.10 -6.52
C VAL A 160 6.30 -12.53 -6.78
N ALA A 161 6.71 -12.87 -7.99
CA ALA A 161 7.19 -14.21 -8.34
C ALA A 161 8.31 -14.72 -7.42
N PRO A 162 9.28 -13.90 -6.96
CA PRO A 162 10.31 -14.37 -6.02
C PRO A 162 9.73 -14.81 -4.68
N ALA A 163 8.69 -14.11 -4.16
CA ALA A 163 8.02 -14.50 -2.93
C ALA A 163 7.26 -15.82 -3.10
N ILE A 164 6.56 -16.00 -4.22
CA ILE A 164 5.86 -17.25 -4.57
C ILE A 164 6.85 -18.40 -4.69
N ALA A 165 7.95 -18.22 -5.43
CA ALA A 165 8.97 -19.26 -5.61
C ALA A 165 9.62 -19.70 -4.30
N ALA A 166 9.73 -18.83 -3.31
CA ALA A 166 10.26 -19.15 -1.99
C ALA A 166 9.28 -19.97 -1.12
N ALA A 167 7.99 -20.02 -1.47
CA ALA A 167 6.94 -20.75 -0.75
C ALA A 167 6.62 -22.13 -1.39
N LEU A 168 7.14 -22.43 -2.59
CA LEU A 168 6.99 -23.70 -3.29
C LEU A 168 8.04 -24.71 -2.87
#